data_5da4329c799378ef4047c3e04c0ae3d4
#
_entry.id   5da4329c799378ef4047c3e04c0ae3d4
#
_cell.length_a   1.000
_cell.length_b   1.000
_cell.length_c   1.000
_cell.angle_alpha   90.00
_cell.angle_beta   90.00
_cell.angle_gamma   90.00
#
_symmetry.space_group_name_H-M   'P 1'
#
loop_
_entity.id
_entity.type
_entity.pdbx_description
1 polymer ?
#
loop_
_entity_poly.entity_id
_entity_poly.type
_entity_poly.pdbx_seq_one_letter_code
_entity_poly.pdbx_strand_id
1 'polypeptide(L)'
;MWTWFSALSIAGMVAVTFVVVAIWSCASSALGFAIERSAFGRSHRVFDVPLANGQYAREIKGYIGFLVIHALGFTALIQAGLLQGGGSGLLNFTLTFFASYLCFESSYFVLHRVMHHPKLLWTHRFHHLSRVTTPLTGLSVHPAEALGWVICLSLGPILLSCFGPFHFGAWVTYLGYNFGGNIIGHANAEFFPQSWFRLRWVSAFAQPVVCHALHHSRWTGHYGFASMKYDRATGSEFSDWRSLHARVASGVPMTSLRETGESA
;
A
#
# COMPACT_ATOMS: atom_id res chain seq x y z
N MET A 1 23.68 -1.28 12.14
CA MET A 1 22.87 -1.88 11.05
C MET A 1 23.34 -1.41 9.67
N TRP A 2 23.39 -0.10 9.40
CA TRP A 2 23.82 0.43 8.08
C TRP A 2 25.23 0.01 7.67
N THR A 3 26.23 0.19 8.54
CA THR A 3 27.63 -0.17 8.28
C THR A 3 27.84 -1.63 7.87
N TRP A 4 27.11 -2.52 8.55
CA TRP A 4 27.12 -3.94 8.19
C TRP A 4 26.45 -4.16 6.81
N PHE A 5 25.27 -3.58 6.60
CA PHE A 5 24.51 -3.77 5.36
C PHE A 5 25.25 -3.19 4.14
N SER A 6 25.79 -1.98 4.26
CA SER A 6 26.53 -1.31 3.17
C SER A 6 27.88 -1.97 2.85
N ALA A 7 28.41 -2.80 3.73
CA ALA A 7 29.64 -3.57 3.52
C ALA A 7 29.38 -4.91 2.79
N LEU A 8 28.13 -5.31 2.57
CA LEU A 8 27.81 -6.52 1.82
C LEU A 8 28.15 -6.38 0.34
N SER A 9 28.42 -7.52 -0.32
CA SER A 9 28.43 -7.55 -1.78
C SER A 9 27.04 -7.16 -2.35
N ILE A 10 26.99 -6.76 -3.61
CA ILE A 10 25.70 -6.43 -4.29
C ILE A 10 24.74 -7.61 -4.17
N ALA A 11 25.19 -8.83 -4.43
CA ALA A 11 24.38 -10.03 -4.28
C ALA A 11 23.89 -10.23 -2.82
N GLY A 12 24.74 -9.94 -1.84
CA GLY A 12 24.39 -9.97 -0.43
C GLY A 12 23.33 -8.93 -0.07
N MET A 13 23.44 -7.70 -0.55
CA MET A 13 22.42 -6.65 -0.36
C MET A 13 21.08 -7.04 -0.97
N VAL A 14 21.07 -7.54 -2.21
CA VAL A 14 19.84 -8.02 -2.87
C VAL A 14 19.23 -9.14 -2.06
N ALA A 15 20.00 -10.14 -1.63
CA ALA A 15 19.51 -11.28 -0.87
C ALA A 15 18.91 -10.85 0.48
N VAL A 16 19.61 -10.00 1.24
CA VAL A 16 19.13 -9.50 2.54
C VAL A 16 17.88 -8.66 2.36
N THR A 17 17.86 -7.75 1.38
CA THR A 17 16.68 -6.92 1.10
C THR A 17 15.49 -7.79 0.73
N PHE A 18 15.69 -8.77 -0.17
CA PHE A 18 14.63 -9.70 -0.57
C PHE A 18 14.07 -10.46 0.64
N VAL A 19 14.93 -11.02 1.48
CA VAL A 19 14.51 -11.79 2.67
C VAL A 19 13.76 -10.91 3.66
N VAL A 20 14.24 -9.70 3.94
CA VAL A 20 13.55 -8.76 4.86
C VAL A 20 12.19 -8.36 4.34
N VAL A 21 12.10 -7.96 3.07
CA VAL A 21 10.81 -7.59 2.45
C VAL A 21 9.88 -8.80 2.39
N ALA A 22 10.39 -10.00 2.06
CA ALA A 22 9.60 -11.22 2.01
C ALA A 22 9.05 -11.62 3.40
N ILE A 23 9.85 -11.55 4.46
CA ILE A 23 9.41 -11.85 5.83
C ILE A 23 8.26 -10.92 6.24
N TRP A 24 8.45 -9.60 6.09
CA TRP A 24 7.41 -8.62 6.43
C TRP A 24 6.13 -8.86 5.62
N SER A 25 6.27 -9.05 4.33
CA SER A 25 5.15 -9.22 3.42
C SER A 25 4.40 -10.53 3.65
N CYS A 26 5.12 -11.65 3.84
CA CYS A 26 4.50 -12.94 4.14
C CYS A 26 3.80 -12.96 5.50
N ALA A 27 4.42 -12.38 6.53
CA ALA A 27 3.80 -12.24 7.85
C ALA A 27 2.52 -11.40 7.80
N SER A 28 2.57 -10.27 7.08
CA SER A 28 1.41 -9.39 6.88
C SER A 28 0.31 -10.08 6.06
N SER A 29 0.67 -10.87 5.04
CA SER A 29 -0.30 -11.65 4.26
C SER A 29 -0.95 -12.73 5.10
N ALA A 30 -0.18 -13.44 5.93
CA ALA A 30 -0.72 -14.43 6.86
C ALA A 30 -1.71 -13.80 7.85
N LEU A 31 -1.37 -12.62 8.40
CA LEU A 31 -2.26 -11.84 9.25
C LEU A 31 -3.51 -11.38 8.49
N GLY A 32 -3.37 -10.85 7.28
CA GLY A 32 -4.50 -10.44 6.43
C GLY A 32 -5.47 -11.59 6.16
N PHE A 33 -4.97 -12.78 5.82
CA PHE A 33 -5.80 -13.98 5.66
C PHE A 33 -6.43 -14.44 6.98
N ALA A 34 -5.72 -14.31 8.09
CA ALA A 34 -6.28 -14.63 9.40
C ALA A 34 -7.44 -13.68 9.76
N ILE A 35 -7.29 -12.38 9.48
CA ILE A 35 -8.36 -11.39 9.64
C ILE A 35 -9.55 -11.74 8.75
N GLU A 36 -9.35 -11.93 7.45
CA GLU A 36 -10.40 -12.25 6.48
C GLU A 36 -11.22 -13.49 6.89
N ARG A 37 -10.54 -14.53 7.40
CA ARG A 37 -11.15 -15.80 7.80
C ARG A 37 -11.67 -15.83 9.23
N SER A 38 -11.39 -14.81 10.04
CA SER A 38 -11.91 -14.70 11.40
C SER A 38 -13.43 -14.51 11.43
N ALA A 39 -14.06 -14.70 12.58
CA ALA A 39 -15.48 -14.35 12.76
C ALA A 39 -15.72 -12.87 12.48
N PHE A 40 -14.81 -12.01 12.94
CA PHE A 40 -14.87 -10.58 12.67
C PHE A 40 -14.79 -10.26 11.17
N GLY A 41 -13.78 -10.77 10.45
CA GLY A 41 -13.61 -10.50 9.02
C GLY A 41 -14.78 -11.02 8.18
N ARG A 42 -15.37 -12.15 8.54
CA ARG A 42 -16.58 -12.66 7.87
C ARG A 42 -17.80 -11.78 8.11
N SER A 43 -17.96 -11.25 9.32
CA SER A 43 -19.10 -10.35 9.65
C SER A 43 -18.94 -8.93 9.11
N HIS A 44 -17.71 -8.51 8.76
CA HIS A 44 -17.40 -7.18 8.20
C HIS A 44 -16.82 -7.27 6.79
N ARG A 45 -17.17 -8.35 6.05
CA ARG A 45 -16.71 -8.54 4.68
C ARG A 45 -17.18 -7.41 3.79
N VAL A 46 -16.26 -6.85 2.98
CA VAL A 46 -16.57 -5.74 2.08
C VAL A 46 -17.37 -6.23 0.87
N PHE A 47 -16.83 -7.21 0.13
CA PHE A 47 -17.53 -7.84 -0.99
C PHE A 47 -17.79 -9.32 -0.71
N ASP A 48 -19.06 -9.73 -0.83
CA ASP A 48 -19.47 -11.15 -0.89
C ASP A 48 -19.72 -11.54 -2.35
N VAL A 49 -18.65 -11.49 -3.14
CA VAL A 49 -18.61 -11.79 -4.56
C VAL A 49 -17.46 -12.78 -4.80
N PRO A 50 -17.65 -13.82 -5.63
CA PRO A 50 -16.60 -14.78 -5.93
C PRO A 50 -15.36 -14.12 -6.55
N LEU A 51 -14.17 -14.65 -6.20
CA LEU A 51 -12.92 -14.26 -6.83
C LEU A 51 -12.90 -14.66 -8.30
N ALA A 52 -12.18 -13.91 -9.12
CA ALA A 52 -11.97 -14.25 -10.52
C ALA A 52 -11.19 -15.58 -10.67
N ASN A 53 -11.50 -16.35 -11.70
CA ASN A 53 -10.79 -17.60 -11.97
C ASN A 53 -9.28 -17.38 -12.10
N GLY A 54 -8.48 -18.18 -11.40
CA GLY A 54 -7.02 -18.08 -11.40
C GLY A 54 -6.45 -16.84 -10.69
N GLN A 55 -7.26 -16.09 -9.92
CA GLN A 55 -6.83 -14.85 -9.27
C GLN A 55 -5.61 -15.08 -8.37
N TYR A 56 -5.63 -16.07 -7.48
CA TYR A 56 -4.49 -16.36 -6.59
C TYR A 56 -3.19 -16.64 -7.33
N ALA A 57 -3.22 -17.44 -8.40
CA ALA A 57 -2.02 -17.74 -9.19
C ALA A 57 -1.44 -16.47 -9.84
N ARG A 58 -2.30 -15.59 -10.35
CA ARG A 58 -1.91 -14.29 -10.89
C ARG A 58 -1.33 -13.38 -9.81
N GLU A 59 -1.98 -13.32 -8.66
CA GLU A 59 -1.54 -12.50 -7.53
C GLU A 59 -0.18 -12.94 -7.00
N ILE A 60 0.05 -14.24 -6.81
CA ILE A 60 1.35 -14.79 -6.40
C ILE A 60 2.46 -14.38 -7.38
N LYS A 61 2.19 -14.46 -8.69
CA LYS A 61 3.16 -14.04 -9.72
C LYS A 61 3.54 -12.56 -9.59
N GLY A 62 2.56 -11.67 -9.46
CA GLY A 62 2.80 -10.25 -9.27
C GLY A 62 3.53 -9.95 -7.96
N TYR A 63 3.13 -10.63 -6.89
CA TYR A 63 3.74 -10.51 -5.57
C TYR A 63 5.22 -10.87 -5.57
N ILE A 64 5.60 -12.00 -6.18
CA ILE A 64 7.02 -12.39 -6.33
C ILE A 64 7.78 -11.34 -7.14
N GLY A 65 7.19 -10.88 -8.25
CA GLY A 65 7.78 -9.80 -9.06
C GLY A 65 8.02 -8.52 -8.26
N PHE A 66 7.07 -8.13 -7.40
CA PHE A 66 7.21 -6.99 -6.49
C PHE A 66 8.41 -7.15 -5.55
N LEU A 67 8.56 -8.31 -4.89
CA LEU A 67 9.67 -8.57 -3.97
C LEU A 67 11.03 -8.46 -4.67
N VAL A 68 11.16 -9.07 -5.86
CA VAL A 68 12.40 -9.06 -6.65
C VAL A 68 12.75 -7.63 -7.08
N ILE A 69 11.79 -6.89 -7.61
CA ILE A 69 12.02 -5.52 -8.11
C ILE A 69 12.42 -4.58 -6.96
N HIS A 70 11.81 -4.72 -5.78
CA HIS A 70 12.18 -3.91 -4.62
C HIS A 70 13.58 -4.25 -4.11
N ALA A 71 13.94 -5.53 -4.06
CA ALA A 71 15.30 -5.94 -3.67
C ALA A 71 16.37 -5.38 -4.62
N LEU A 72 16.14 -5.48 -5.92
CA LEU A 72 17.04 -4.94 -6.94
C LEU A 72 17.05 -3.41 -6.94
N GLY A 73 15.88 -2.78 -6.89
CA GLY A 73 15.74 -1.32 -6.98
C GLY A 73 16.35 -0.59 -5.79
N PHE A 74 16.08 -1.04 -4.55
CA PHE A 74 16.69 -0.43 -3.37
C PHE A 74 18.21 -0.64 -3.35
N THR A 75 18.70 -1.83 -3.73
CA THR A 75 20.13 -2.08 -3.84
C THR A 75 20.77 -1.16 -4.89
N ALA A 76 20.13 -0.98 -6.04
CA ALA A 76 20.64 -0.08 -7.09
C ALA A 76 20.72 1.38 -6.60
N LEU A 77 19.70 1.88 -5.89
CA LEU A 77 19.71 3.24 -5.33
C LEU A 77 20.80 3.44 -4.27
N ILE A 78 21.07 2.42 -3.45
CA ILE A 78 22.16 2.44 -2.46
C ILE A 78 23.52 2.44 -3.15
N GLN A 79 23.72 1.59 -4.15
CA GLN A 79 24.96 1.52 -4.92
C GLN A 79 25.22 2.81 -5.72
N ALA A 80 24.17 3.47 -6.17
CA ALA A 80 24.27 4.78 -6.83
C ALA A 80 24.56 5.94 -5.85
N GLY A 81 24.64 5.68 -4.53
CA GLY A 81 24.88 6.70 -3.51
C GLY A 81 23.67 7.61 -3.24
N LEU A 82 22.50 7.29 -3.79
CA LEU A 82 21.29 8.08 -3.60
C LEU A 82 20.65 7.86 -2.23
N LEU A 83 20.89 6.71 -1.61
CA LEU A 83 20.42 6.36 -0.28
C LEU A 83 21.62 6.24 0.66
N GLN A 84 21.77 7.22 1.56
CA GLN A 84 22.87 7.28 2.52
C GLN A 84 22.34 7.08 3.94
N GLY A 85 22.24 5.82 4.37
CA GLY A 85 21.89 5.46 5.74
C GLY A 85 23.03 5.76 6.71
N GLY A 86 22.81 5.54 7.99
CA GLY A 86 23.83 5.73 9.03
C GLY A 86 23.48 6.80 10.06
N GLY A 87 22.42 7.55 9.84
CA GLY A 87 21.85 8.44 10.85
C GLY A 87 21.42 7.68 12.12
N SER A 88 21.49 8.33 13.26
CA SER A 88 21.19 7.75 14.57
C SER A 88 20.37 8.70 15.46
N GLY A 89 19.87 8.17 16.56
CA GLY A 89 19.09 8.91 17.54
C GLY A 89 17.61 9.05 17.19
N LEU A 90 16.81 9.36 18.21
CA LEU A 90 15.34 9.38 18.10
C LEU A 90 14.83 10.45 17.13
N LEU A 91 15.44 11.63 17.12
CA LEU A 91 15.05 12.71 16.20
C LEU A 91 15.23 12.28 14.73
N ASN A 92 16.40 11.70 14.39
CA ASN A 92 16.67 11.23 13.02
C ASN A 92 15.74 10.07 12.64
N PHE A 93 15.45 9.15 13.60
CA PHE A 93 14.44 8.10 13.41
C PHE A 93 13.08 8.71 13.05
N THR A 94 12.60 9.64 13.87
CA THR A 94 11.29 10.28 13.68
C THR A 94 11.23 11.06 12.37
N LEU A 95 12.24 11.86 12.07
CA LEU A 95 12.31 12.61 10.81
C LEU A 95 12.32 11.66 9.59
N THR A 96 13.10 10.58 9.64
CA THR A 96 13.15 9.61 8.53
C THR A 96 11.81 8.92 8.32
N PHE A 97 11.17 8.46 9.40
CA PHE A 97 9.88 7.78 9.30
C PHE A 97 8.80 8.69 8.71
N PHE A 98 8.65 9.90 9.25
CA PHE A 98 7.60 10.83 8.78
C PHE A 98 7.91 11.45 7.41
N ALA A 99 9.17 11.71 7.07
CA ALA A 99 9.54 12.13 5.72
C ALA A 99 9.22 11.04 4.70
N SER A 100 9.54 9.77 5.02
CA SER A 100 9.17 8.63 4.16
C SER A 100 7.66 8.53 3.98
N TYR A 101 6.88 8.65 5.07
CA TYR A 101 5.43 8.63 5.03
C TYR A 101 4.85 9.75 4.17
N LEU A 102 5.24 11.01 4.42
CA LEU A 102 4.68 12.16 3.71
C LEU A 102 5.06 12.19 2.23
N CYS A 103 6.31 11.86 1.93
CA CYS A 103 6.78 11.79 0.54
C CYS A 103 6.09 10.67 -0.22
N PHE A 104 5.91 9.50 0.39
CA PHE A 104 5.19 8.40 -0.23
C PHE A 104 3.73 8.75 -0.47
N GLU A 105 2.99 9.19 0.54
CA GLU A 105 1.57 9.55 0.40
C GLU A 105 1.33 10.55 -0.75
N SER A 106 2.21 11.55 -0.85
CA SER A 106 2.10 12.58 -1.89
C SER A 106 2.46 12.06 -3.27
N SER A 107 3.62 11.41 -3.40
CA SER A 107 4.12 10.92 -4.69
C SER A 107 3.31 9.74 -5.21
N TYR A 108 2.87 8.85 -4.33
CA TYR A 108 2.04 7.72 -4.71
C TYR A 108 0.66 8.17 -5.18
N PHE A 109 0.02 9.13 -4.52
CA PHE A 109 -1.25 9.68 -5.01
C PHE A 109 -1.13 10.19 -6.45
N VAL A 110 -0.06 10.93 -6.76
CA VAL A 110 0.19 11.42 -8.12
C VAL A 110 0.47 10.27 -9.08
N LEU A 111 1.36 9.34 -8.71
CA LEU A 111 1.68 8.16 -9.52
C LEU A 111 0.43 7.33 -9.80
N HIS A 112 -0.36 7.02 -8.78
CA HIS A 112 -1.56 6.20 -8.87
C HIS A 112 -2.59 6.84 -9.82
N ARG A 113 -2.86 8.13 -9.63
CA ARG A 113 -3.77 8.87 -10.51
C ARG A 113 -3.28 8.91 -11.95
N VAL A 114 -1.97 9.09 -12.16
CA VAL A 114 -1.35 9.08 -13.50
C VAL A 114 -1.43 7.69 -14.15
N MET A 115 -1.26 6.61 -13.39
CA MET A 115 -1.40 5.24 -13.90
C MET A 115 -2.84 4.91 -14.33
N HIS A 116 -3.85 5.61 -13.81
CA HIS A 116 -5.23 5.50 -14.29
C HIS A 116 -5.52 6.30 -15.57
N HIS A 117 -4.57 7.11 -16.06
CA HIS A 117 -4.72 7.74 -17.38
C HIS A 117 -4.73 6.66 -18.48
N PRO A 118 -5.62 6.75 -19.51
CA PRO A 118 -5.78 5.70 -20.52
C PRO A 118 -4.48 5.23 -21.19
N LYS A 119 -3.52 6.15 -21.41
CA LYS A 119 -2.21 5.82 -22.01
C LYS A 119 -1.27 5.02 -21.08
N LEU A 120 -1.50 5.07 -19.77
CA LEU A 120 -0.64 4.46 -18.75
C LEU A 120 -1.35 3.33 -17.97
N LEU A 121 -2.64 3.15 -18.19
CA LEU A 121 -3.45 2.15 -17.48
C LEU A 121 -2.87 0.72 -17.59
N TRP A 122 -2.13 0.41 -18.64
CA TRP A 122 -1.48 -0.88 -18.82
C TRP A 122 -0.49 -1.19 -17.69
N THR A 123 0.12 -0.18 -17.06
CA THR A 123 1.04 -0.34 -15.92
C THR A 123 0.33 -0.76 -14.65
N HIS A 124 -0.95 -0.40 -14.48
CA HIS A 124 -1.72 -0.62 -13.26
C HIS A 124 -2.89 -1.60 -13.42
N ARG A 125 -3.28 -1.87 -14.68
CA ARG A 125 -4.38 -2.80 -14.98
C ARG A 125 -4.20 -4.18 -14.37
N PHE A 126 -2.96 -4.67 -14.26
CA PHE A 126 -2.67 -5.98 -13.69
C PHE A 126 -3.17 -6.06 -12.23
N HIS A 127 -2.94 -5.02 -11.44
CA HIS A 127 -3.41 -4.88 -10.07
C HIS A 127 -4.95 -4.91 -10.01
N HIS A 128 -5.61 -4.15 -10.87
CA HIS A 128 -7.07 -4.05 -10.95
C HIS A 128 -7.78 -5.27 -11.53
N LEU A 129 -7.08 -6.28 -12.05
CA LEU A 129 -7.72 -7.56 -12.37
C LEU A 129 -8.27 -8.26 -11.13
N SER A 130 -7.80 -7.91 -9.94
CA SER A 130 -8.33 -8.33 -8.63
C SER A 130 -9.41 -7.36 -8.17
N ARG A 131 -10.60 -7.45 -8.76
CA ARG A 131 -11.73 -6.56 -8.44
C ARG A 131 -12.33 -6.79 -7.06
N VAL A 132 -12.33 -8.03 -6.59
CA VAL A 132 -12.47 -8.39 -5.17
C VAL A 132 -11.05 -8.63 -4.68
N THR A 133 -10.63 -7.85 -3.70
CA THR A 133 -9.25 -7.88 -3.20
C THR A 133 -9.01 -9.06 -2.26
N THR A 134 -7.77 -9.50 -2.19
CA THR A 134 -7.25 -10.44 -1.19
C THR A 134 -5.99 -9.85 -0.56
N PRO A 135 -5.48 -10.36 0.55
CA PRO A 135 -4.20 -9.91 1.11
C PRO A 135 -3.03 -9.94 0.11
N LEU A 136 -3.07 -10.84 -0.89
CA LEU A 136 -2.03 -10.89 -1.93
C LEU A 136 -2.17 -9.77 -2.95
N THR A 137 -3.39 -9.23 -3.14
CA THR A 137 -3.63 -8.14 -4.10
C THR A 137 -2.73 -6.94 -3.81
N GLY A 138 -2.50 -6.61 -2.52
CA GLY A 138 -1.76 -5.43 -2.11
C GLY A 138 -0.37 -5.29 -2.74
N LEU A 139 0.34 -6.39 -2.98
CA LEU A 139 1.67 -6.37 -3.62
C LEU A 139 1.66 -7.04 -5.01
N SER A 140 0.48 -7.40 -5.52
CA SER A 140 0.33 -7.99 -6.85
C SER A 140 0.20 -6.92 -7.91
N VAL A 141 1.34 -6.44 -8.40
CA VAL A 141 1.41 -5.30 -9.34
C VAL A 141 2.21 -5.65 -10.60
N HIS A 142 2.07 -4.83 -11.63
CA HIS A 142 2.89 -4.90 -12.84
C HIS A 142 4.33 -4.41 -12.55
N PRO A 143 5.38 -4.95 -13.20
CA PRO A 143 6.77 -4.52 -12.98
C PRO A 143 7.00 -3.01 -13.09
N ALA A 144 6.37 -2.33 -14.04
CA ALA A 144 6.47 -0.87 -14.19
C ALA A 144 5.88 -0.13 -12.98
N GLU A 145 4.79 -0.61 -12.41
CA GLU A 145 4.22 -0.07 -11.18
C GLU A 145 5.14 -0.33 -9.99
N ALA A 146 5.71 -1.55 -9.87
CA ALA A 146 6.67 -1.87 -8.81
C ALA A 146 7.90 -0.95 -8.83
N LEU A 147 8.40 -0.58 -10.01
CA LEU A 147 9.46 0.42 -10.15
C LEU A 147 9.01 1.81 -9.67
N GLY A 148 7.79 2.21 -9.99
CA GLY A 148 7.20 3.44 -9.46
C GLY A 148 7.12 3.44 -7.93
N TRP A 149 6.78 2.31 -7.33
CA TRP A 149 6.78 2.12 -5.87
C TRP A 149 8.19 2.29 -5.27
N VAL A 150 9.23 1.70 -5.90
CA VAL A 150 10.63 1.87 -5.44
C VAL A 150 10.99 3.35 -5.37
N ILE A 151 10.62 4.13 -6.38
CA ILE A 151 10.87 5.58 -6.42
C ILE A 151 10.11 6.28 -5.28
N CYS A 152 8.81 6.07 -5.18
CA CYS A 152 7.98 6.73 -4.16
C CYS A 152 8.42 6.40 -2.72
N LEU A 153 8.78 5.13 -2.45
CA LEU A 153 9.26 4.67 -1.13
C LEU A 153 10.64 5.19 -0.77
N SER A 154 11.46 5.51 -1.76
CA SER A 154 12.81 6.01 -1.55
C SER A 154 12.90 7.54 -1.52
N LEU A 155 11.86 8.25 -1.95
CA LEU A 155 11.92 9.71 -2.13
C LEU A 155 12.23 10.45 -0.81
N GLY A 156 11.60 10.09 0.30
CA GLY A 156 11.89 10.69 1.60
C GLY A 156 13.35 10.48 2.05
N PRO A 157 13.87 9.22 2.09
CA PRO A 157 15.28 8.96 2.35
C PRO A 157 16.25 9.62 1.39
N ILE A 158 15.94 9.69 0.09
CA ILE A 158 16.77 10.41 -0.90
C ILE A 158 16.86 11.90 -0.55
N LEU A 159 15.73 12.54 -0.28
CA LEU A 159 15.70 13.96 0.11
C LEU A 159 16.49 14.20 1.40
N LEU A 160 16.35 13.33 2.39
CA LEU A 160 17.14 13.44 3.63
C LEU A 160 18.64 13.24 3.37
N SER A 161 19.02 12.33 2.49
CA SER A 161 20.43 12.07 2.13
C SER A 161 21.13 13.31 1.53
N CYS A 162 20.39 14.29 0.99
CA CYS A 162 20.93 15.57 0.55
C CYS A 162 21.41 16.46 1.69
N PHE A 163 20.93 16.24 2.93
CA PHE A 163 21.25 17.04 4.11
C PHE A 163 22.10 16.27 5.14
N GLY A 164 22.22 14.96 4.98
CA GLY A 164 22.96 14.07 5.87
C GLY A 164 22.39 12.65 5.86
N PRO A 165 23.04 11.71 6.56
CA PRO A 165 22.59 10.33 6.54
C PRO A 165 21.23 10.17 7.24
N PHE A 166 20.29 9.50 6.58
CA PHE A 166 18.99 9.14 7.15
C PHE A 166 19.10 7.94 8.12
N HIS A 167 18.10 7.72 8.98
CA HIS A 167 18.07 6.60 9.90
C HIS A 167 17.59 5.32 9.22
N PHE A 168 18.53 4.43 8.85
CA PHE A 168 18.24 3.22 8.08
C PHE A 168 17.17 2.33 8.73
N GLY A 169 17.24 2.12 10.06
CA GLY A 169 16.22 1.34 10.79
C GLY A 169 14.83 1.95 10.72
N ALA A 170 14.72 3.28 10.73
CA ALA A 170 13.42 3.97 10.59
C ALA A 170 12.81 3.74 9.20
N TRP A 171 13.64 3.80 8.15
CA TRP A 171 13.18 3.50 6.79
C TRP A 171 12.71 2.05 6.65
N VAL A 172 13.48 1.08 7.16
CA VAL A 172 13.07 -0.34 7.18
C VAL A 172 11.75 -0.53 7.95
N THR A 173 11.58 0.15 9.09
CA THR A 173 10.31 0.14 9.85
C THR A 173 9.17 0.72 9.03
N TYR A 174 9.43 1.83 8.32
CA TYR A 174 8.43 2.43 7.44
C TYR A 174 8.05 1.49 6.27
N LEU A 175 9.00 0.81 5.64
CA LEU A 175 8.71 -0.18 4.60
C LEU A 175 7.79 -1.29 5.13
N GLY A 176 8.07 -1.81 6.32
CA GLY A 176 7.22 -2.81 6.98
C GLY A 176 5.81 -2.27 7.26
N TYR A 177 5.69 -1.05 7.77
CA TYR A 177 4.41 -0.36 7.96
C TYR A 177 3.63 -0.20 6.64
N ASN A 178 4.30 0.28 5.59
CA ASN A 178 3.69 0.54 4.29
C ASN A 178 3.20 -0.75 3.62
N PHE A 179 4.04 -1.77 3.52
CA PHE A 179 3.66 -3.05 2.92
C PHE A 179 2.60 -3.78 3.74
N GLY A 180 2.75 -3.79 5.06
CA GLY A 180 1.77 -4.38 5.97
C GLY A 180 0.41 -3.71 5.89
N GLY A 181 0.38 -2.38 5.93
CA GLY A 181 -0.84 -1.59 5.78
C GLY A 181 -1.53 -1.82 4.45
N ASN A 182 -0.75 -1.86 3.36
CA ASN A 182 -1.27 -2.15 2.03
C ASN A 182 -1.91 -3.55 1.94
N ILE A 183 -1.20 -4.58 2.42
CA ILE A 183 -1.68 -5.96 2.43
C ILE A 183 -2.97 -6.10 3.24
N ILE A 184 -2.99 -5.54 4.45
CA ILE A 184 -4.16 -5.60 5.34
C ILE A 184 -5.32 -4.77 4.77
N GLY A 185 -5.04 -3.62 4.17
CA GLY A 185 -6.03 -2.80 3.46
C GLY A 185 -6.70 -3.49 2.27
N HIS A 186 -6.12 -4.60 1.78
CA HIS A 186 -6.71 -5.44 0.72
C HIS A 186 -7.37 -6.71 1.26
N ALA A 187 -7.49 -6.91 2.57
CA ALA A 187 -8.00 -8.14 3.16
C ALA A 187 -9.53 -8.36 3.01
N ASN A 188 -10.22 -7.58 2.18
CA ASN A 188 -11.67 -7.66 1.95
C ASN A 188 -12.50 -7.65 3.26
N ALA A 189 -12.01 -6.99 4.29
CA ALA A 189 -12.68 -6.86 5.58
C ALA A 189 -12.55 -5.43 6.08
N GLU A 190 -13.67 -4.80 6.46
CA GLU A 190 -13.67 -3.46 7.03
C GLU A 190 -13.42 -3.52 8.53
N PHE A 191 -12.37 -2.88 9.00
CA PHE A 191 -11.99 -2.88 10.41
C PHE A 191 -12.04 -1.49 11.06
N PHE A 192 -12.34 -0.46 10.29
CA PHE A 192 -12.47 0.88 10.80
C PHE A 192 -13.92 1.15 11.27
N PRO A 193 -14.13 1.58 12.52
CA PRO A 193 -15.45 1.96 12.99
C PRO A 193 -15.99 3.19 12.23
N GLN A 194 -17.28 3.17 11.91
CA GLN A 194 -17.93 4.31 11.26
C GLN A 194 -17.75 5.63 12.03
N SER A 195 -17.74 5.56 13.36
CA SER A 195 -17.58 6.73 14.24
C SER A 195 -16.26 7.49 14.00
N TRP A 196 -15.20 6.81 13.58
CA TRP A 196 -13.90 7.44 13.34
C TRP A 196 -13.98 8.47 12.22
N PHE A 197 -14.70 8.18 11.16
CA PHE A 197 -14.79 9.05 9.98
C PHE A 197 -15.82 10.19 10.11
N ARG A 198 -16.50 10.30 11.27
CA ARG A 198 -17.18 11.53 11.67
C ARG A 198 -16.20 12.66 11.98
N LEU A 199 -14.98 12.29 12.39
CA LEU A 199 -13.89 13.23 12.67
C LEU A 199 -13.08 13.48 11.38
N ARG A 200 -13.20 14.67 10.83
CA ARG A 200 -12.56 15.00 9.54
C ARG A 200 -11.04 14.80 9.53
N TRP A 201 -10.37 14.97 10.67
CA TRP A 201 -8.93 14.78 10.77
C TRP A 201 -8.51 13.30 10.68
N VAL A 202 -9.36 12.36 11.07
CA VAL A 202 -9.05 10.93 10.95
C VAL A 202 -8.81 10.54 9.49
N SER A 203 -9.63 11.04 8.57
CA SER A 203 -9.47 10.77 7.14
C SER A 203 -8.23 11.43 6.50
N ALA A 204 -7.52 12.29 7.24
CA ALA A 204 -6.21 12.78 6.82
C ALA A 204 -5.09 11.75 7.06
N PHE A 205 -5.34 10.71 7.86
CA PHE A 205 -4.35 9.69 8.23
C PHE A 205 -4.85 8.26 8.01
N ALA A 206 -6.15 8.07 7.74
CA ALA A 206 -6.74 6.77 7.54
C ALA A 206 -7.76 6.80 6.39
N GLN A 207 -7.84 5.68 5.68
CA GLN A 207 -8.83 5.41 4.64
C GLN A 207 -9.57 4.11 4.98
N PRO A 208 -10.93 4.08 4.95
CA PRO A 208 -11.68 2.83 5.10
C PRO A 208 -11.30 1.82 4.03
N VAL A 209 -11.28 0.54 4.38
CA VAL A 209 -11.04 -0.55 3.40
C VAL A 209 -12.06 -0.52 2.27
N VAL A 210 -13.31 -0.18 2.60
CA VAL A 210 -14.39 0.02 1.61
C VAL A 210 -13.97 1.00 0.50
N CYS A 211 -13.30 2.12 0.81
CA CYS A 211 -12.91 3.10 -0.21
C CYS A 211 -11.95 2.51 -1.24
N HIS A 212 -10.95 1.76 -0.78
CA HIS A 212 -9.99 1.11 -1.67
C HIS A 212 -10.63 -0.07 -2.43
N ALA A 213 -11.50 -0.84 -1.79
CA ALA A 213 -12.27 -1.89 -2.45
C ALA A 213 -13.19 -1.33 -3.55
N LEU A 214 -13.83 -0.17 -3.32
CA LEU A 214 -14.60 0.54 -4.34
C LEU A 214 -13.72 1.02 -5.49
N HIS A 215 -12.51 1.50 -5.20
CA HIS A 215 -11.52 1.85 -6.21
C HIS A 215 -11.21 0.64 -7.13
N HIS A 216 -10.93 -0.54 -6.55
CA HIS A 216 -10.71 -1.77 -7.32
C HIS A 216 -11.91 -2.18 -8.17
N SER A 217 -13.12 -2.04 -7.63
CA SER A 217 -14.33 -2.45 -8.35
C SER A 217 -14.75 -1.48 -9.46
N ARG A 218 -14.53 -0.17 -9.27
CA ARG A 218 -14.97 0.91 -10.15
C ARG A 218 -13.88 1.47 -11.06
N TRP A 219 -12.60 1.26 -10.74
CA TRP A 219 -11.42 1.70 -11.49
C TRP A 219 -11.21 3.22 -11.55
N THR A 220 -11.91 3.98 -10.75
CA THR A 220 -11.84 5.45 -10.68
C THR A 220 -11.95 5.89 -9.24
N GLY A 221 -11.54 7.12 -8.92
CA GLY A 221 -11.66 7.69 -7.57
C GLY A 221 -10.86 6.97 -6.48
N HIS A 222 -10.77 7.56 -5.32
CA HIS A 222 -10.02 7.04 -4.16
C HIS A 222 -8.59 6.59 -4.51
N TYR A 223 -7.81 7.50 -5.09
CA TYR A 223 -6.42 7.25 -5.49
C TYR A 223 -5.42 7.33 -4.32
N GLY A 224 -5.85 7.80 -3.15
CA GLY A 224 -5.04 7.84 -1.94
C GLY A 224 -4.60 6.46 -1.49
N PHE A 225 -3.49 6.40 -0.75
CA PHE A 225 -2.97 5.15 -0.20
C PHE A 225 -3.54 4.89 1.21
N ALA A 226 -2.97 5.53 2.23
CA ALA A 226 -3.45 5.39 3.60
C ALA A 226 -4.40 6.51 4.02
N SER A 227 -4.50 7.60 3.26
CA SER A 227 -5.29 8.78 3.60
C SER A 227 -6.19 9.25 2.47
N MET A 228 -7.33 9.84 2.83
CA MET A 228 -8.30 10.41 1.88
C MET A 228 -8.07 11.91 1.60
N LYS A 229 -7.01 12.50 2.16
CA LYS A 229 -6.80 13.97 2.09
C LYS A 229 -6.67 14.49 0.65
N TYR A 230 -5.97 13.74 -0.19
CA TYR A 230 -5.75 14.14 -1.58
C TYR A 230 -6.98 13.90 -2.44
N ASP A 231 -7.70 12.79 -2.23
CA ASP A 231 -8.96 12.54 -2.94
C ASP A 231 -10.01 13.60 -2.62
N ARG A 232 -10.11 13.99 -1.36
CA ARG A 232 -11.00 15.08 -0.94
C ARG A 232 -10.60 16.43 -1.55
N ALA A 233 -9.30 16.74 -1.56
CA ALA A 233 -8.80 17.99 -2.11
C ALA A 233 -8.97 18.08 -3.64
N THR A 234 -8.97 16.95 -4.34
CA THR A 234 -9.07 16.89 -5.81
C THR A 234 -10.44 16.46 -6.32
N GLY A 235 -11.42 16.20 -5.41
CA GLY A 235 -12.77 15.77 -5.78
C GLY A 235 -12.84 14.37 -6.37
N SER A 236 -11.86 13.49 -6.06
CA SER A 236 -11.86 12.09 -6.51
C SER A 236 -12.46 11.11 -5.49
N GLU A 237 -13.02 11.60 -4.41
CA GLU A 237 -13.78 10.84 -3.41
C GLU A 237 -15.14 10.41 -4.01
N PHE A 238 -15.55 9.16 -3.86
CA PHE A 238 -16.90 8.73 -4.25
C PHE A 238 -17.92 9.31 -3.28
N SER A 239 -19.02 9.87 -3.78
CA SER A 239 -20.05 10.50 -2.94
C SER A 239 -20.78 9.50 -2.03
N ASP A 240 -20.88 8.24 -2.43
CA ASP A 240 -21.63 7.17 -1.76
C ASP A 240 -20.78 6.31 -0.80
N TRP A 241 -19.48 6.58 -0.65
CA TRP A 241 -18.64 5.72 0.17
C TRP A 241 -19.06 5.63 1.64
N ARG A 242 -19.64 6.72 2.19
CA ARG A 242 -20.05 6.77 3.60
C ARG A 242 -21.21 5.83 3.90
N SER A 243 -22.21 5.78 3.03
CA SER A 243 -23.36 4.88 3.16
C SER A 243 -22.94 3.43 2.98
N LEU A 244 -22.05 3.14 2.01
CA LEU A 244 -21.50 1.80 1.80
C LEU A 244 -20.62 1.35 2.97
N HIS A 245 -19.76 2.24 3.50
CA HIS A 245 -18.97 1.95 4.69
C HIS A 245 -19.84 1.67 5.92
N ALA A 246 -20.87 2.49 6.17
CA ALA A 246 -21.81 2.28 7.27
C ALA A 246 -22.51 0.93 7.18
N ARG A 247 -22.92 0.54 5.99
CA ARG A 247 -23.58 -0.73 5.71
C ARG A 247 -22.63 -1.91 5.95
N VAL A 248 -21.41 -1.88 5.43
CA VAL A 248 -20.41 -2.93 5.63
C VAL A 248 -20.01 -3.03 7.10
N ALA A 249 -19.81 -1.90 7.78
CA ALA A 249 -19.51 -1.85 9.20
C ALA A 249 -20.66 -2.37 10.09
N SER A 250 -21.90 -2.41 9.57
CA SER A 250 -23.05 -3.04 10.24
C SER A 250 -23.21 -4.54 9.93
N GLY A 251 -22.28 -5.12 9.16
CA GLY A 251 -22.29 -6.55 8.84
C GLY A 251 -23.03 -6.93 7.55
N VAL A 252 -23.35 -5.96 6.68
CA VAL A 252 -24.03 -6.21 5.40
C VAL A 252 -23.07 -5.98 4.25
N PRO A 253 -22.49 -7.03 3.65
CA PRO A 253 -21.53 -6.91 2.55
C PRO A 253 -22.16 -6.38 1.26
N MET A 254 -21.32 -5.89 0.35
CA MET A 254 -21.71 -5.64 -1.03
C MET A 254 -21.76 -6.97 -1.81
N THR A 255 -22.86 -7.20 -2.53
CA THR A 255 -23.12 -8.44 -3.30
C THR A 255 -22.87 -8.27 -4.79
N SER A 256 -22.56 -7.06 -5.24
CA SER A 256 -22.23 -6.73 -6.63
C SER A 256 -21.08 -5.73 -6.70
N LEU A 257 -20.20 -5.92 -7.70
CA LEU A 257 -19.10 -4.98 -7.99
C LEU A 257 -19.56 -3.62 -8.55
N ARG A 258 -20.86 -3.51 -8.91
CA ARG A 258 -21.48 -2.28 -9.43
C ARG A 258 -22.44 -1.64 -8.43
N GLU A 259 -22.44 -2.15 -7.22
CA GLU A 259 -23.33 -1.64 -6.19
C GLU A 259 -23.01 -0.19 -5.85
N THR A 260 -24.06 0.59 -5.67
CA THR A 260 -24.00 2.00 -5.27
C THR A 260 -24.77 2.18 -3.96
N GLY A 261 -24.33 3.15 -3.15
CA GLY A 261 -25.03 3.60 -1.96
C GLY A 261 -25.82 4.87 -2.22
N GLU A 262 -26.58 5.33 -1.22
CA GLU A 262 -27.12 6.67 -1.25
C GLU A 262 -25.98 7.70 -1.15
N SER A 263 -26.09 8.77 -1.92
CA SER A 263 -25.12 9.89 -1.85
C SER A 263 -25.25 10.57 -0.48
N ALA A 264 -24.12 10.80 0.17
CA ALA A 264 -24.04 11.44 1.47
C ALA A 264 -24.22 12.96 1.39
#